data_e8b01723b0ada4405e3bf8c1ea5e31f2
#
_entry.id   e8b01723b0ada4405e3bf8c1ea5e31f2
#
_cell.length_a   1.000
_cell.length_b   1.000
_cell.length_c   1.000
_cell.angle_alpha   90.00
_cell.angle_beta   90.00
_cell.angle_gamma   90.00
#
_symmetry.space_group_name_H-M   'P 1'
#
loop_
_entity.id
_entity.type
_entity.pdbx_description
1 polymer ?
#
loop_
_entity_poly.entity_id
_entity_poly.type
_entity_poly.pdbx_seq_one_letter_code
_entity_poly.pdbx_strand_id
1 'polypeptide(L)'
;MSIKSNTSNALAYAQGRFCLFSCGFVKTIFMTKKLTLPLKYLTIFSSLGGVALSLIFAKQDGYSHWSKRLLYFTAQSNIWIGVTFLLIILSPLKKKNTERWSARLYLLKYIFTVCITMTGLIFCCLLAPFADENYHPWKIYNLLTHVFTPAFAIADLFLDERGVAIDKKRVLLALSPFLGYSFIASVLGFTQTDFGRGVPYPYFFFNYTSPAGVFGFSNVHPFYVGSFYWLVLFGAITIGVAYLYATWLNKKRRAA
;
A
#
# COMPACT_ATOMS: atom_id res chain seq x y z
N MET A 1 -25.80 -46.27 -44.34
CA MET A 1 -26.69 -45.12 -44.04
C MET A 1 -26.46 -44.70 -42.58
N SER A 2 -26.27 -43.40 -42.29
CA SER A 2 -26.20 -42.77 -40.95
C SER A 2 -24.86 -42.76 -40.19
N ILE A 3 -23.91 -41.91 -40.63
CA ILE A 3 -22.81 -41.40 -39.79
C ILE A 3 -22.71 -39.86 -39.86
N LYS A 4 -23.63 -39.16 -40.51
CA LYS A 4 -23.56 -37.68 -40.69
C LYS A 4 -24.28 -36.82 -39.62
N SER A 5 -24.97 -37.42 -38.65
CA SER A 5 -25.77 -36.61 -37.66
C SER A 5 -25.04 -36.28 -36.36
N ASN A 6 -23.92 -36.94 -36.05
CA ASN A 6 -23.24 -36.74 -34.75
C ASN A 6 -22.19 -35.62 -34.75
N THR A 7 -21.68 -35.20 -35.90
CA THR A 7 -20.64 -34.16 -36.00
C THR A 7 -21.22 -32.75 -35.93
N SER A 8 -22.46 -32.55 -36.42
CA SER A 8 -23.14 -31.24 -36.36
C SER A 8 -23.54 -30.83 -34.92
N ASN A 9 -23.97 -31.80 -34.11
CA ASN A 9 -24.36 -31.54 -32.73
C ASN A 9 -23.15 -31.29 -31.82
N ALA A 10 -22.01 -31.93 -32.07
CA ALA A 10 -20.75 -31.67 -31.35
C ALA A 10 -20.18 -30.30 -31.68
N LEU A 11 -20.25 -29.83 -32.93
CA LEU A 11 -19.80 -28.51 -33.34
C LEU A 11 -20.69 -27.41 -32.76
N ALA A 12 -22.02 -27.57 -32.75
CA ALA A 12 -22.97 -26.61 -32.16
C ALA A 12 -22.78 -26.52 -30.66
N TYR A 13 -22.49 -27.64 -29.97
CA TYR A 13 -22.21 -27.63 -28.51
C TYR A 13 -20.86 -26.98 -28.17
N ALA A 14 -19.84 -27.15 -28.98
CA ALA A 14 -18.55 -26.51 -28.86
C ALA A 14 -18.65 -24.99 -29.12
N GLN A 15 -19.38 -24.57 -30.13
CA GLN A 15 -19.63 -23.15 -30.44
C GLN A 15 -20.45 -22.45 -29.35
N GLY A 16 -21.49 -23.13 -28.80
CA GLY A 16 -22.27 -22.60 -27.69
C GLY A 16 -21.45 -22.39 -26.42
N ARG A 17 -20.54 -23.31 -26.07
CA ARG A 17 -19.62 -23.13 -24.91
C ARG A 17 -18.58 -22.02 -25.13
N PHE A 18 -18.07 -21.90 -26.37
CA PHE A 18 -17.12 -20.83 -26.70
C PHE A 18 -17.77 -19.45 -26.62
N CYS A 19 -19.03 -19.34 -27.06
CA CYS A 19 -19.79 -18.09 -26.97
C CYS A 19 -20.15 -17.70 -25.52
N LEU A 20 -20.53 -18.66 -24.67
CA LEU A 20 -20.81 -18.43 -23.26
C LEU A 20 -19.56 -18.07 -22.47
N PHE A 21 -18.41 -18.70 -22.78
CA PHE A 21 -17.12 -18.40 -22.14
C PHE A 21 -16.62 -17.00 -22.56
N SER A 22 -16.77 -16.65 -23.84
CA SER A 22 -16.43 -15.34 -24.38
C SER A 22 -17.34 -14.23 -23.80
N CYS A 23 -18.64 -14.47 -23.68
CA CYS A 23 -19.58 -13.50 -23.11
C CYS A 23 -19.36 -13.30 -21.61
N GLY A 24 -19.07 -14.35 -20.85
CA GLY A 24 -18.70 -14.26 -19.42
C GLY A 24 -17.38 -13.52 -19.20
N PHE A 25 -16.38 -13.79 -20.03
CA PHE A 25 -15.06 -13.15 -19.96
C PHE A 25 -15.15 -11.64 -20.29
N VAL A 26 -15.87 -11.27 -21.37
CA VAL A 26 -16.10 -9.87 -21.76
C VAL A 26 -16.89 -9.12 -20.67
N LYS A 27 -17.89 -9.74 -20.06
CA LYS A 27 -18.67 -9.14 -18.97
C LYS A 27 -17.81 -8.93 -17.72
N THR A 28 -16.94 -9.87 -17.39
CA THR A 28 -15.99 -9.75 -16.26
C THR A 28 -14.98 -8.62 -16.49
N ILE A 29 -14.38 -8.52 -17.69
CA ILE A 29 -13.46 -7.43 -18.06
C ILE A 29 -14.14 -6.08 -18.01
N PHE A 30 -15.39 -5.97 -18.47
CA PHE A 30 -16.14 -4.71 -18.44
C PHE A 30 -16.51 -4.29 -17.01
N MET A 31 -16.81 -5.24 -16.12
CA MET A 31 -17.07 -4.98 -14.71
C MET A 31 -15.79 -4.54 -13.98
N THR A 32 -14.63 -5.17 -14.22
CA THR A 32 -13.36 -4.79 -13.58
C THR A 32 -12.94 -3.37 -13.96
N LYS A 33 -13.05 -3.00 -15.24
CA LYS A 33 -12.77 -1.61 -15.69
C LYS A 33 -13.68 -0.57 -15.05
N LYS A 34 -14.96 -0.88 -14.84
CA LYS A 34 -15.90 0.02 -14.15
C LYS A 34 -15.55 0.22 -12.69
N LEU A 35 -14.94 -0.77 -12.02
CA LEU A 35 -14.63 -0.71 -10.59
C LEU A 35 -13.31 0.00 -10.28
N THR A 36 -12.32 -0.04 -11.19
CA THR A 36 -11.00 0.55 -10.93
C THR A 36 -11.02 2.08 -10.84
N LEU A 37 -11.89 2.77 -11.56
CA LEU A 37 -11.97 4.23 -11.49
C LEU A 37 -12.53 4.72 -10.14
N PRO A 38 -13.65 4.20 -9.61
CA PRO A 38 -14.10 4.50 -8.25
C PRO A 38 -13.05 4.21 -7.17
N LEU A 39 -12.34 3.07 -7.27
CA LEU A 39 -11.29 2.73 -6.30
C LEU A 39 -10.16 3.76 -6.30
N LYS A 40 -9.79 4.32 -7.46
CA LYS A 40 -8.79 5.38 -7.55
C LYS A 40 -9.25 6.64 -6.81
N TYR A 41 -10.49 7.08 -7.02
CA TYR A 41 -11.04 8.23 -6.31
C TYR A 41 -11.14 7.97 -4.80
N LEU A 42 -11.61 6.79 -4.39
CA LEU A 42 -11.67 6.41 -2.98
C LEU A 42 -10.27 6.38 -2.33
N THR A 43 -9.26 5.88 -3.05
CA THR A 43 -7.87 5.91 -2.56
C THR A 43 -7.37 7.35 -2.39
N ILE A 44 -7.60 8.23 -3.37
CA ILE A 44 -7.20 9.65 -3.28
C ILE A 44 -7.90 10.32 -2.10
N PHE A 45 -9.22 10.16 -2.01
CA PHE A 45 -10.01 10.78 -0.94
C PHE A 45 -9.58 10.27 0.45
N SER A 46 -9.46 8.95 0.63
CA SER A 46 -9.08 8.39 1.93
C SER A 46 -7.64 8.74 2.31
N SER A 47 -6.70 8.72 1.38
CA SER A 47 -5.29 9.02 1.66
C SER A 47 -5.05 10.50 1.93
N LEU A 48 -5.37 11.38 0.97
CA LEU A 48 -5.11 12.81 1.09
C LEU A 48 -6.08 13.48 2.08
N GLY A 49 -7.35 13.09 2.07
CA GLY A 49 -8.35 13.56 3.04
C GLY A 49 -8.02 13.11 4.47
N GLY A 50 -7.62 11.85 4.65
CA GLY A 50 -7.18 11.34 5.94
C GLY A 50 -5.94 12.08 6.48
N VAL A 51 -4.94 12.34 5.62
CA VAL A 51 -3.78 13.17 6.02
C VAL A 51 -4.23 14.58 6.36
N ALA A 52 -5.03 15.25 5.52
CA ALA A 52 -5.50 16.61 5.80
C ALA A 52 -6.24 16.70 7.15
N LEU A 53 -7.17 15.78 7.42
CA LEU A 53 -7.85 15.72 8.71
C LEU A 53 -6.86 15.49 9.86
N SER A 54 -5.88 14.60 9.69
CA SER A 54 -4.86 14.37 10.73
C SER A 54 -4.04 15.63 11.05
N LEU A 55 -3.75 16.47 10.05
CA LEU A 55 -3.06 17.74 10.25
C LEU A 55 -3.95 18.75 10.98
N ILE A 56 -5.23 18.84 10.64
CA ILE A 56 -6.21 19.72 11.29
C ILE A 56 -6.34 19.38 12.78
N PHE A 57 -6.45 18.09 13.10
CA PHE A 57 -6.62 17.62 14.48
C PHE A 57 -5.31 17.41 15.23
N ALA A 58 -4.15 17.72 14.65
CA ALA A 58 -2.85 17.46 15.26
C ALA A 58 -2.69 18.09 16.64
N LYS A 59 -3.12 19.35 16.82
CA LYS A 59 -3.03 20.05 18.11
C LYS A 59 -3.89 19.39 19.18
N GLN A 60 -5.10 18.93 18.82
CA GLN A 60 -5.99 18.21 19.73
C GLN A 60 -5.44 16.84 20.14
N ASP A 61 -4.58 16.26 19.30
CA ASP A 61 -3.88 15.00 19.57
C ASP A 61 -2.55 15.19 20.31
N GLY A 62 -2.29 16.38 20.86
CA GLY A 62 -1.11 16.68 21.67
C GLY A 62 0.16 17.00 20.87
N TYR A 63 0.05 17.26 19.55
CA TYR A 63 1.22 17.66 18.77
C TYR A 63 1.56 19.15 19.01
N SER A 64 2.84 19.45 19.20
CA SER A 64 3.36 20.80 19.34
C SER A 64 3.07 21.69 18.13
N HIS A 65 3.13 21.09 16.91
CA HIS A 65 2.80 21.74 15.65
C HIS A 65 2.23 20.73 14.64
N TRP A 66 1.29 21.15 13.80
CA TRP A 66 0.64 20.29 12.82
C TRP A 66 1.62 19.61 11.84
N SER A 67 2.69 20.32 11.44
CA SER A 67 3.68 19.81 10.50
C SER A 67 4.45 18.59 11.03
N LYS A 68 4.51 18.39 12.33
CA LYS A 68 5.16 17.22 12.94
C LYS A 68 4.52 15.91 12.52
N ARG A 69 3.24 15.93 12.19
CA ARG A 69 2.54 14.76 11.59
C ARG A 69 3.15 14.31 10.26
N LEU A 70 3.72 15.24 9.48
CA LEU A 70 4.37 14.90 8.21
C LEU A 70 5.68 14.11 8.38
N LEU A 71 6.25 14.10 9.58
CA LEU A 71 7.43 13.28 9.91
C LEU A 71 7.11 11.78 10.04
N TYR A 72 5.84 11.41 10.12
CA TYR A 72 5.42 10.02 10.26
C TYR A 72 5.29 9.30 8.92
N PHE A 73 5.72 8.04 8.87
CA PHE A 73 5.61 7.21 7.67
C PHE A 73 4.17 7.10 7.16
N THR A 74 3.20 7.08 8.07
CA THR A 74 1.78 7.08 7.73
C THR A 74 1.40 8.25 6.85
N ALA A 75 1.78 9.47 7.22
CA ALA A 75 1.47 10.66 6.42
C ALA A 75 2.17 10.61 5.06
N GLN A 76 3.46 10.28 5.04
CA GLN A 76 4.26 10.22 3.82
C GLN A 76 3.75 9.15 2.85
N SER A 77 3.51 7.92 3.31
CA SER A 77 3.02 6.83 2.47
C SER A 77 1.63 7.12 1.89
N ASN A 78 0.74 7.75 2.66
CA ASN A 78 -0.57 8.20 2.18
C ASN A 78 -0.46 9.33 1.14
N ILE A 79 0.44 10.30 1.33
CA ILE A 79 0.70 11.34 0.33
C ILE A 79 1.24 10.72 -0.97
N TRP A 80 2.22 9.84 -0.88
CA TRP A 80 2.83 9.20 -2.07
C TRP A 80 1.80 8.41 -2.87
N ILE A 81 0.98 7.59 -2.23
CA ILE A 81 -0.04 6.81 -2.94
C ILE A 81 -1.14 7.71 -3.50
N GLY A 82 -1.64 8.67 -2.74
CA GLY A 82 -2.68 9.61 -3.17
C GLY A 82 -2.26 10.44 -4.38
N VAL A 83 -1.04 11.02 -4.35
CA VAL A 83 -0.46 11.76 -5.47
C VAL A 83 -0.25 10.86 -6.68
N THR A 84 0.22 9.62 -6.47
CA THR A 84 0.41 8.67 -7.58
C THR A 84 -0.92 8.36 -8.28
N PHE A 85 -1.98 8.11 -7.53
CA PHE A 85 -3.30 7.86 -8.10
C PHE A 85 -3.87 9.11 -8.81
N LEU A 86 -3.65 10.29 -8.25
CA LEU A 86 -4.02 11.56 -8.89
C LEU A 86 -3.29 11.72 -10.24
N LEU A 87 -1.97 11.49 -10.27
CA LEU A 87 -1.19 11.54 -11.52
C LEU A 87 -1.65 10.50 -12.54
N ILE A 88 -2.06 9.30 -12.11
CA ILE A 88 -2.62 8.27 -13.00
C ILE A 88 -3.93 8.74 -13.64
N ILE A 89 -4.81 9.42 -12.89
CA ILE A 89 -6.08 9.95 -13.41
C ILE A 89 -5.83 11.12 -14.35
N LEU A 90 -4.94 12.04 -13.99
CA LEU A 90 -4.64 13.24 -14.77
C LEU A 90 -3.74 12.97 -15.98
N SER A 91 -3.09 11.81 -16.05
CA SER A 91 -2.16 11.48 -17.14
C SER A 91 -2.92 11.36 -18.48
N PRO A 92 -2.62 12.19 -19.49
CA PRO A 92 -3.29 12.12 -20.78
C PRO A 92 -2.92 10.82 -21.51
N LEU A 93 -3.88 9.97 -21.73
CA LEU A 93 -3.74 8.62 -22.29
C LEU A 93 -3.38 8.58 -23.80
N LYS A 94 -3.02 9.68 -24.46
CA LYS A 94 -3.06 9.79 -25.93
C LYS A 94 -1.77 10.19 -26.65
N LYS A 95 -0.58 10.31 -26.04
CA LYS A 95 0.65 10.68 -26.79
C LYS A 95 1.72 9.56 -26.76
N LYS A 96 2.53 9.47 -27.84
CA LYS A 96 3.55 8.42 -28.11
C LYS A 96 4.60 8.20 -27.00
N ASN A 97 4.80 9.16 -26.09
CA ASN A 97 5.61 9.02 -24.87
C ASN A 97 4.83 8.44 -23.67
N THR A 98 3.57 8.09 -23.84
CA THR A 98 2.63 7.70 -22.80
C THR A 98 2.93 6.32 -22.23
N GLU A 99 3.48 5.40 -23.03
CA GLU A 99 3.77 4.04 -22.57
C GLU A 99 4.84 4.00 -21.48
N ARG A 100 5.96 4.71 -21.66
CA ARG A 100 7.03 4.82 -20.66
C ARG A 100 6.54 5.51 -19.39
N TRP A 101 5.77 6.59 -19.55
CA TRP A 101 5.21 7.34 -18.42
C TRP A 101 4.18 6.49 -17.65
N SER A 102 3.29 5.83 -18.39
CA SER A 102 2.32 4.88 -17.82
C SER A 102 3.00 3.73 -17.07
N ALA A 103 4.07 3.16 -17.61
CA ALA A 103 4.85 2.11 -16.96
C ALA A 103 5.52 2.60 -15.67
N ARG A 104 6.05 3.83 -15.63
CA ARG A 104 6.63 4.44 -14.43
C ARG A 104 5.58 4.67 -13.35
N LEU A 105 4.42 5.24 -13.72
CA LEU A 105 3.33 5.47 -12.78
C LEU A 105 2.78 4.14 -12.23
N TYR A 106 2.71 3.09 -13.05
CA TYR A 106 2.32 1.77 -12.57
C TYR A 106 3.35 1.18 -11.60
N LEU A 107 4.64 1.37 -11.86
CA LEU A 107 5.69 0.95 -10.94
C LEU A 107 5.61 1.72 -9.62
N LEU A 108 5.40 3.03 -9.64
CA LEU A 108 5.18 3.84 -8.44
C LEU A 108 3.92 3.40 -7.67
N LYS A 109 2.82 3.13 -8.39
CA LYS A 109 1.62 2.56 -7.81
C LYS A 109 1.92 1.24 -7.08
N TYR A 110 2.66 0.33 -7.69
CA TYR A 110 3.08 -0.93 -7.06
C TYR A 110 3.91 -0.68 -5.79
N ILE A 111 4.98 0.13 -5.88
CA ILE A 111 5.87 0.45 -4.76
C ILE A 111 5.08 1.07 -3.60
N PHE A 112 4.26 2.08 -3.88
CA PHE A 112 3.53 2.78 -2.83
C PHE A 112 2.31 1.99 -2.32
N THR A 113 1.77 1.04 -3.09
CA THR A 113 0.80 0.07 -2.55
C THR A 113 1.48 -0.88 -1.56
N VAL A 114 2.71 -1.31 -1.78
CA VAL A 114 3.48 -2.07 -0.78
C VAL A 114 3.69 -1.22 0.48
N CYS A 115 4.10 0.05 0.34
CA CYS A 115 4.30 0.96 1.48
C CYS A 115 3.01 1.16 2.30
N ILE A 116 1.89 1.42 1.63
CA ILE A 116 0.62 1.66 2.34
C ILE A 116 0.07 0.38 2.97
N THR A 117 0.35 -0.80 2.39
CA THR A 117 0.05 -2.09 3.01
C THR A 117 0.82 -2.25 4.32
N MET A 118 2.11 -1.90 4.34
CA MET A 118 2.90 -1.90 5.58
C MET A 118 2.34 -0.95 6.62
N THR A 119 1.90 0.25 6.21
CA THR A 119 1.22 1.21 7.11
C THR A 119 -0.01 0.59 7.76
N GLY A 120 -0.85 -0.09 6.99
CA GLY A 120 -2.03 -0.79 7.50
C GLY A 120 -1.68 -1.95 8.42
N LEU A 121 -0.73 -2.81 8.03
CA LEU A 121 -0.30 -3.96 8.83
C LEU A 121 0.28 -3.53 10.19
N ILE A 122 1.21 -2.57 10.19
CA ILE A 122 1.82 -2.07 11.44
C ILE A 122 0.75 -1.44 12.33
N PHE A 123 -0.19 -0.68 11.78
CA PHE A 123 -1.28 -0.12 12.56
C PHE A 123 -2.16 -1.21 13.16
N CYS A 124 -2.68 -2.12 12.36
CA CYS A 124 -3.64 -3.14 12.82
C CYS A 124 -3.02 -4.16 13.77
N CYS A 125 -1.74 -4.53 13.56
CA CYS A 125 -1.08 -5.57 14.35
C CYS A 125 -0.29 -5.04 15.55
N LEU A 126 0.16 -3.78 15.52
CA LEU A 126 1.02 -3.23 16.57
C LEU A 126 0.46 -1.95 17.21
N LEU A 127 0.09 -0.94 16.42
CA LEU A 127 -0.23 0.36 17.01
C LEU A 127 -1.63 0.38 17.64
N ALA A 128 -2.63 -0.23 17.02
CA ALA A 128 -3.98 -0.26 17.55
C ALA A 128 -4.14 -1.19 18.76
N PRO A 129 -3.57 -2.43 18.77
CA PRO A 129 -3.63 -3.31 19.94
C PRO A 129 -2.86 -2.81 21.17
N PHE A 130 -1.77 -2.04 20.95
CA PHE A 130 -0.93 -1.48 22.01
C PHE A 130 -1.22 0.01 22.26
N ALA A 131 -2.39 0.48 21.86
CA ALA A 131 -2.84 1.84 22.12
C ALA A 131 -2.96 2.09 23.63
N ASP A 132 -2.37 3.17 24.10
CA ASP A 132 -2.55 3.67 25.47
C ASP A 132 -3.85 4.52 25.60
N GLU A 133 -4.19 4.91 26.81
CA GLU A 133 -5.39 5.72 27.10
C GLU A 133 -5.41 7.06 26.37
N ASN A 134 -4.24 7.58 26.00
CA ASN A 134 -4.09 8.87 25.32
C ASN A 134 -4.15 8.75 23.78
N TYR A 135 -4.09 7.53 23.25
CA TYR A 135 -4.16 7.28 21.82
C TYR A 135 -5.45 6.59 21.42
N HIS A 136 -6.30 7.29 20.68
CA HIS A 136 -7.55 6.76 20.15
C HIS A 136 -7.36 6.26 18.69
N PRO A 137 -7.09 4.96 18.47
CA PRO A 137 -6.79 4.42 17.14
C PRO A 137 -7.96 4.54 16.16
N TRP A 138 -9.19 4.54 16.64
CA TRP A 138 -10.42 4.49 15.82
C TRP A 138 -10.94 5.87 15.38
N LYS A 139 -10.15 6.93 15.51
CA LYS A 139 -10.49 8.23 14.92
C LYS A 139 -10.60 8.13 13.40
N ILE A 140 -11.52 8.90 12.79
CA ILE A 140 -11.84 8.81 11.37
C ILE A 140 -10.61 8.94 10.46
N TYR A 141 -9.68 9.86 10.75
CA TYR A 141 -8.48 10.01 9.96
C TYR A 141 -7.51 8.81 10.08
N ASN A 142 -7.49 8.11 11.21
CA ASN A 142 -6.73 6.88 11.37
C ASN A 142 -7.35 5.75 10.55
N LEU A 143 -8.68 5.60 10.57
CA LEU A 143 -9.40 4.64 9.73
C LEU A 143 -9.15 4.91 8.24
N LEU A 144 -9.23 6.18 7.82
CA LEU A 144 -8.97 6.57 6.44
C LEU A 144 -7.54 6.18 6.01
N THR A 145 -6.52 6.54 6.80
CA THR A 145 -5.12 6.37 6.42
C THR A 145 -4.57 4.96 6.63
N HIS A 146 -5.09 4.18 7.58
CA HIS A 146 -4.54 2.87 7.94
C HIS A 146 -5.40 1.68 7.52
N VAL A 147 -6.69 1.89 7.24
CA VAL A 147 -7.62 0.81 6.87
C VAL A 147 -8.14 1.01 5.45
N PHE A 148 -8.83 2.11 5.19
CA PHE A 148 -9.49 2.32 3.89
C PHE A 148 -8.50 2.56 2.76
N THR A 149 -7.48 3.40 2.95
CA THR A 149 -6.48 3.63 1.90
C THR A 149 -5.73 2.35 1.51
N PRO A 150 -5.17 1.54 2.44
CA PRO A 150 -4.57 0.26 2.08
C PRO A 150 -5.57 -0.66 1.35
N ALA A 151 -6.78 -0.80 1.85
CA ALA A 151 -7.80 -1.68 1.26
C ALA A 151 -8.12 -1.28 -0.19
N PHE A 152 -8.38 0.00 -0.45
CA PHE A 152 -8.70 0.48 -1.80
C PHE A 152 -7.51 0.42 -2.75
N ALA A 153 -6.30 0.76 -2.28
CA ALA A 153 -5.09 0.69 -3.09
C ALA A 153 -4.73 -0.75 -3.49
N ILE A 154 -4.86 -1.71 -2.56
CA ILE A 154 -4.65 -3.14 -2.82
C ILE A 154 -5.69 -3.64 -3.82
N ALA A 155 -6.97 -3.33 -3.60
CA ALA A 155 -8.05 -3.73 -4.50
C ALA A 155 -7.82 -3.17 -5.92
N ASP A 156 -7.46 -1.89 -6.06
CA ASP A 156 -7.17 -1.29 -7.36
C ASP A 156 -5.92 -1.90 -8.01
N LEU A 157 -4.86 -2.19 -7.25
CA LEU A 157 -3.66 -2.85 -7.78
C LEU A 157 -4.00 -4.21 -8.41
N PHE A 158 -4.83 -4.99 -7.74
CA PHE A 158 -5.20 -6.33 -8.19
C PHE A 158 -6.26 -6.34 -9.30
N LEU A 159 -7.15 -5.38 -9.33
CA LEU A 159 -8.18 -5.27 -10.37
C LEU A 159 -7.67 -4.57 -11.64
N ASP A 160 -6.67 -3.70 -11.54
CA ASP A 160 -6.13 -2.99 -12.71
C ASP A 160 -5.45 -3.98 -13.68
N GLU A 161 -5.88 -3.95 -14.94
CA GLU A 161 -5.35 -4.81 -16.00
C GLU A 161 -4.07 -4.26 -16.63
N ARG A 162 -3.73 -3.00 -16.36
CA ARG A 162 -2.55 -2.32 -16.89
C ARG A 162 -1.31 -2.71 -16.08
N GLY A 163 -0.76 -3.88 -16.34
CA GLY A 163 0.38 -4.41 -15.60
C GLY A 163 1.71 -4.26 -16.31
N VAL A 164 2.73 -3.77 -15.61
CA VAL A 164 4.13 -3.91 -15.98
C VAL A 164 4.67 -5.17 -15.30
N ALA A 165 5.51 -5.95 -16.01
CA ALA A 165 6.19 -7.08 -15.36
C ALA A 165 7.03 -6.60 -14.18
N ILE A 166 6.88 -7.22 -13.04
CA ILE A 166 7.64 -6.89 -11.84
C ILE A 166 8.75 -7.93 -11.69
N ASP A 167 9.97 -7.54 -12.02
CA ASP A 167 11.17 -8.36 -11.87
C ASP A 167 11.76 -8.24 -10.44
N LYS A 168 12.81 -9.04 -10.16
CA LYS A 168 13.45 -9.05 -8.84
C LYS A 168 14.00 -7.66 -8.44
N LYS A 169 14.52 -6.87 -9.39
CA LYS A 169 15.04 -5.53 -9.11
C LYS A 169 13.91 -4.59 -8.67
N ARG A 170 12.73 -4.68 -9.30
CA ARG A 170 11.55 -3.88 -8.94
C ARG A 170 10.95 -4.30 -7.60
N VAL A 171 11.02 -5.59 -7.25
CA VAL A 171 10.67 -6.07 -5.91
C VAL A 171 11.57 -5.43 -4.86
N LEU A 172 12.89 -5.45 -5.06
CA LEU A 172 13.83 -4.81 -4.14
C LEU A 172 13.67 -3.29 -4.08
N LEU A 173 13.32 -2.65 -5.21
CA LEU A 173 13.03 -1.22 -5.24
C LEU A 173 11.85 -0.84 -4.35
N ALA A 174 10.88 -1.73 -4.12
CA ALA A 174 9.77 -1.47 -3.21
C ALA A 174 10.20 -1.32 -1.74
N LEU A 175 11.40 -1.77 -1.37
CA LEU A 175 11.98 -1.58 -0.05
C LEU A 175 12.55 -0.16 0.14
N SER A 176 12.90 0.55 -0.95
CA SER A 176 13.62 1.83 -0.87
C SER A 176 12.90 2.93 -0.09
N PRO A 177 11.56 3.12 -0.17
CA PRO A 177 10.89 4.15 0.65
C PRO A 177 10.94 3.83 2.15
N PHE A 178 10.82 2.55 2.52
CA PHE A 178 10.92 2.13 3.91
C PHE A 178 12.34 2.36 4.45
N LEU A 179 13.38 1.98 3.70
CA LEU A 179 14.78 2.21 4.11
C LEU A 179 15.11 3.70 4.19
N GLY A 180 14.68 4.49 3.20
CA GLY A 180 14.87 5.94 3.19
C GLY A 180 14.20 6.60 4.40
N TYR A 181 12.96 6.24 4.67
CA TYR A 181 12.26 6.72 5.85
C TYR A 181 12.96 6.30 7.15
N SER A 182 13.32 5.03 7.28
CA SER A 182 13.99 4.51 8.48
C SER A 182 15.31 5.21 8.74
N PHE A 183 16.08 5.48 7.70
CA PHE A 183 17.32 6.25 7.81
C PHE A 183 17.07 7.67 8.30
N ILE A 184 16.14 8.41 7.68
CA ILE A 184 15.81 9.79 8.07
C ILE A 184 15.25 9.84 9.50
N ALA A 185 14.31 8.94 9.84
CA ALA A 185 13.74 8.88 11.19
C ALA A 185 14.80 8.55 12.25
N SER A 186 15.78 7.69 11.93
CA SER A 186 16.91 7.38 12.81
C SER A 186 17.81 8.60 13.03
N VAL A 187 18.19 9.30 11.96
CA VAL A 187 19.01 10.52 12.07
C VAL A 187 18.29 11.56 12.95
N LEU A 188 17.00 11.81 12.69
CA LEU A 188 16.21 12.75 13.50
C LEU A 188 16.10 12.29 14.96
N GLY A 189 15.96 10.98 15.21
CA GLY A 189 15.94 10.42 16.56
C GLY A 189 17.26 10.62 17.31
N PHE A 190 18.39 10.35 16.65
CA PHE A 190 19.73 10.55 17.24
C PHE A 190 20.04 12.03 17.50
N THR A 191 19.51 12.96 16.68
CA THR A 191 19.62 14.41 16.91
C THR A 191 18.61 14.95 17.91
N GLN A 192 17.86 14.08 18.59
CA GLN A 192 16.85 14.42 19.59
C GLN A 192 15.75 15.36 19.05
N THR A 193 15.46 15.25 17.74
CA THR A 193 14.40 16.03 17.11
C THR A 193 13.04 15.58 17.65
N ASP A 194 12.26 16.49 18.22
CA ASP A 194 10.89 16.21 18.66
C ASP A 194 9.97 15.87 17.48
N PHE A 195 9.33 14.72 17.54
CA PHE A 195 8.32 14.27 16.57
C PHE A 195 6.92 14.83 16.88
N GLY A 196 6.81 15.77 17.81
CA GLY A 196 5.60 16.55 18.04
C GLY A 196 4.88 16.27 19.35
N ARG A 197 5.30 15.25 20.11
CA ARG A 197 4.74 14.90 21.43
C ARG A 197 5.79 14.91 22.54
N GLY A 198 6.85 15.67 22.36
CA GLY A 198 7.96 15.73 23.32
C GLY A 198 8.85 14.49 23.32
N VAL A 199 8.77 13.63 22.27
CA VAL A 199 9.59 12.42 22.12
C VAL A 199 10.40 12.45 20.83
N PRO A 200 11.68 11.97 20.85
CA PRO A 200 12.56 12.00 19.70
C PRO A 200 12.38 10.78 18.78
N TYR A 201 11.17 10.22 18.67
CA TYR A 201 10.89 9.08 17.80
C TYR A 201 9.43 9.12 17.29
N PRO A 202 9.17 8.65 16.07
CA PRO A 202 7.82 8.61 15.51
C PRO A 202 6.96 7.47 16.05
N TYR A 203 7.61 6.35 16.39
CA TYR A 203 6.96 5.13 16.88
C TYR A 203 7.85 4.47 17.94
N PHE A 204 7.26 3.72 18.88
CA PHE A 204 7.98 3.08 19.97
C PHE A 204 9.17 2.21 19.49
N PHE A 205 9.05 1.58 18.34
CA PHE A 205 10.11 0.75 17.75
C PHE A 205 11.27 1.55 17.13
N PHE A 206 11.21 2.86 17.09
CA PHE A 206 12.33 3.78 16.79
C PHE A 206 12.92 4.41 18.06
N ASN A 207 12.50 3.99 19.25
CA ASN A 207 13.05 4.51 20.49
C ASN A 207 14.39 3.82 20.81
N TYR A 208 15.50 4.43 20.38
CA TYR A 208 16.87 3.93 20.61
C TYR A 208 17.32 4.04 22.07
N THR A 209 16.64 4.84 22.89
CA THR A 209 16.90 4.99 24.32
C THR A 209 15.94 4.18 25.18
N SER A 210 15.14 3.30 24.57
CA SER A 210 14.24 2.38 25.28
C SER A 210 15.02 1.41 26.18
N PRO A 211 14.37 0.74 27.14
CA PRO A 211 15.02 -0.28 27.98
C PRO A 211 15.71 -1.39 27.20
N ALA A 212 15.24 -1.74 25.98
CA ALA A 212 15.91 -2.70 25.11
C ALA A 212 16.99 -2.06 24.23
N GLY A 213 17.04 -0.72 24.13
CA GLY A 213 18.01 -0.01 23.30
C GLY A 213 17.92 -0.38 21.82
N VAL A 214 19.09 -0.46 21.16
CA VAL A 214 19.19 -0.81 19.73
C VAL A 214 19.19 -2.33 19.53
N PHE A 215 19.98 -3.08 20.30
CA PHE A 215 20.23 -4.52 20.07
C PHE A 215 19.83 -5.40 21.26
N GLY A 216 19.32 -4.83 22.35
CA GLY A 216 19.00 -5.57 23.57
C GLY A 216 17.59 -6.14 23.59
N PHE A 217 17.28 -6.71 24.75
CA PHE A 217 15.96 -7.25 25.11
C PHE A 217 15.52 -6.68 26.47
N SER A 218 14.22 -6.57 26.67
CA SER A 218 13.63 -6.05 27.89
C SER A 218 12.31 -6.73 28.21
N ASN A 219 11.91 -6.70 29.49
CA ASN A 219 10.57 -7.17 29.94
C ASN A 219 9.57 -6.01 30.04
N VAL A 220 9.96 -4.79 29.64
CA VAL A 220 9.11 -3.60 29.72
C VAL A 220 8.26 -3.45 28.47
N HIS A 221 6.95 -3.50 28.63
CA HIS A 221 6.01 -3.22 27.52
C HIS A 221 6.07 -1.75 27.08
N PRO A 222 6.05 -1.43 25.77
CA PRO A 222 6.10 -2.31 24.59
C PRO A 222 7.54 -2.59 24.09
N PHE A 223 8.58 -2.29 24.87
CA PHE A 223 10.01 -2.28 24.48
C PHE A 223 10.66 -3.65 24.71
N TYR A 224 10.03 -4.74 24.25
CA TYR A 224 10.56 -6.10 24.46
C TYR A 224 11.85 -6.38 23.71
N VAL A 225 12.01 -5.80 22.51
CA VAL A 225 13.16 -6.00 21.65
C VAL A 225 13.69 -4.66 21.13
N GLY A 226 14.99 -4.59 20.90
CA GLY A 226 15.66 -3.40 20.39
C GLY A 226 15.22 -2.99 18.99
N SER A 227 15.39 -1.72 18.68
CA SER A 227 14.93 -1.11 17.43
C SER A 227 15.47 -1.79 16.18
N PHE A 228 16.69 -2.33 16.20
CA PHE A 228 17.29 -3.06 15.08
C PHE A 228 16.44 -4.27 14.64
N TYR A 229 15.95 -5.06 15.58
CA TYR A 229 15.15 -6.25 15.28
C TYR A 229 13.81 -5.89 14.63
N TRP A 230 13.19 -4.80 15.08
CA TRP A 230 11.97 -4.28 14.45
C TRP A 230 12.22 -3.85 13.01
N LEU A 231 13.30 -3.13 12.74
CA LEU A 231 13.64 -2.68 11.39
C LEU A 231 13.92 -3.84 10.45
N VAL A 232 14.65 -4.87 10.92
CA VAL A 232 14.89 -6.11 10.14
C VAL A 232 13.57 -6.83 9.86
N LEU A 233 12.70 -6.99 10.86
CA LEU A 233 11.40 -7.63 10.72
C LEU A 233 10.52 -6.90 9.69
N PHE A 234 10.39 -5.58 9.80
CA PHE A 234 9.59 -4.79 8.87
C PHE A 234 10.18 -4.79 7.45
N GLY A 235 11.51 -4.76 7.32
CA GLY A 235 12.17 -4.93 6.03
C GLY A 235 11.85 -6.28 5.40
N ALA A 236 11.92 -7.37 6.16
CA ALA A 236 11.59 -8.72 5.69
C ALA A 236 10.12 -8.83 5.28
N ILE A 237 9.19 -8.29 6.09
CA ILE A 237 7.75 -8.27 5.75
C ILE A 237 7.51 -7.44 4.49
N THR A 238 8.17 -6.28 4.34
CA THR A 238 8.05 -5.42 3.15
C THR A 238 8.46 -6.18 1.88
N ILE A 239 9.60 -6.89 1.92
CA ILE A 239 10.06 -7.73 0.80
C ILE A 239 9.06 -8.86 0.54
N GLY A 240 8.56 -9.52 1.57
CA GLY A 240 7.55 -10.57 1.46
C GLY A 240 6.28 -10.10 0.77
N VAL A 241 5.71 -8.97 1.20
CA VAL A 241 4.51 -8.35 0.59
C VAL A 241 4.81 -7.96 -0.87
N ALA A 242 5.95 -7.32 -1.13
CA ALA A 242 6.35 -6.95 -2.48
C ALA A 242 6.46 -8.17 -3.40
N TYR A 243 7.09 -9.26 -2.92
CA TYR A 243 7.22 -10.49 -3.67
C TYR A 243 5.87 -11.18 -3.95
N LEU A 244 4.98 -11.23 -2.96
CA LEU A 244 3.62 -11.77 -3.12
C LEU A 244 2.84 -11.00 -4.19
N TYR A 245 2.85 -9.67 -4.13
CA TYR A 245 2.18 -8.82 -5.12
C TYR A 245 2.78 -9.00 -6.51
N ALA A 246 4.12 -9.02 -6.63
CA ALA A 246 4.80 -9.23 -7.90
C ALA A 246 4.45 -10.59 -8.53
N THR A 247 4.45 -11.65 -7.73
CA THR A 247 4.12 -13.00 -8.18
C THR A 247 2.70 -13.06 -8.72
N TRP A 248 1.74 -12.50 -7.98
CA TRP A 248 0.34 -12.47 -8.38
C TRP A 248 0.13 -11.64 -9.66
N LEU A 249 0.70 -10.43 -9.75
CA LEU A 249 0.61 -9.55 -10.92
C LEU A 249 1.23 -10.21 -12.17
N ASN A 250 2.40 -10.83 -12.02
CA ASN A 250 3.05 -11.53 -13.12
C ASN A 250 2.26 -12.75 -13.59
N LYS A 251 1.62 -13.51 -12.67
CA LYS A 251 0.73 -14.62 -13.00
C LYS A 251 -0.49 -14.13 -13.77
N LYS A 252 -1.16 -13.08 -13.29
CA LYS A 252 -2.32 -12.46 -13.97
C LYS A 252 -1.95 -12.01 -15.39
N ARG A 253 -0.80 -11.38 -15.58
CA ARG A 253 -0.32 -10.90 -16.88
C ARG A 253 -0.06 -12.04 -17.88
N ARG A 254 0.38 -13.21 -17.42
CA ARG A 254 0.60 -14.38 -18.29
C ARG A 254 -0.70 -15.06 -18.70
N ALA A 255 -1.77 -14.85 -17.95
CA ALA A 255 -3.08 -15.43 -18.20
C ALA A 255 -3.99 -14.54 -19.08
N ALA A 256 -3.61 -13.27 -19.29
CA ALA A 256 -4.32 -12.29 -20.13
C ALA A 256 -3.73 -12.23 -21.55
#